data_6d15c080625199732b58594858302649
#
_entry.id   6d15c080625199732b58594858302649
#
_cell.length_a   1.000
_cell.length_b   1.000
_cell.length_c   1.000
_cell.angle_alpha   90.00
_cell.angle_beta   90.00
_cell.angle_gamma   90.00
#
_symmetry.space_group_name_H-M   'P 1'
#
loop_
_entity.id
_entity.type
_entity.pdbx_description
1 polymer ?
#
loop_
_entity_poly.entity_id
_entity_poly.type
_entity_poly.pdbx_seq_one_letter_code
_entity_poly.pdbx_strand_id
1 'polypeptide(L)'
;INGNVAKEVFEQIFARNIDPEKYVEENGLKFEVIESIPVHEDIKLGKPDRDRYIENYCENIKKVAKAGVKCICYNFMPVFDWTRTQLDHRLPDGSTTLVYYQEQVDKVDPLKTDSDLTLPGWDASYSREELKGIVAEYQKLSEEDLWNNLEYFLKKIIPVAAEYDVNMAIHEDDPCWSIFGLPRIITDEKNLDRFLKLVDDRHNGITLCTGSL
;
A
#
# COMPACT_ATOMS: atom_id res chain seq x y z
N ILE A 1 1.83 -1.50 15.93
CA ILE A 1 3.14 -0.91 16.29
C ILE A 1 3.02 0.57 15.96
N ASN A 2 3.16 1.46 16.97
CA ASN A 2 3.09 2.90 16.77
C ASN A 2 4.02 3.32 15.61
N GLY A 3 3.50 4.05 14.61
CA GLY A 3 4.28 4.54 13.48
C GLY A 3 5.57 5.30 13.88
N ASN A 4 5.60 5.86 15.08
CA ASN A 4 6.81 6.45 15.66
C ASN A 4 7.89 5.40 15.97
N VAL A 5 7.55 4.20 16.42
CA VAL A 5 8.53 3.14 16.70
C VAL A 5 9.13 2.63 15.40
N ALA A 6 8.32 2.44 14.36
CA ALA A 6 8.84 2.06 13.04
C ALA A 6 9.76 3.13 12.46
N LYS A 7 9.40 4.42 12.60
CA LYS A 7 10.23 5.54 12.16
C LYS A 7 11.54 5.64 12.96
N GLU A 8 11.48 5.50 14.28
CA GLU A 8 12.68 5.53 15.13
C GLU A 8 13.61 4.35 14.86
N VAL A 9 13.06 3.13 14.68
CA VAL A 9 13.84 1.94 14.29
C VAL A 9 14.45 2.12 12.91
N PHE A 10 13.67 2.63 11.96
CA PHE A 10 14.14 2.93 10.60
C PHE A 10 15.25 3.99 10.63
N GLU A 11 15.05 5.09 11.34
CA GLU A 11 16.07 6.14 11.53
C GLU A 11 17.32 5.61 12.23
N GLN A 12 17.19 4.74 13.22
CA GLN A 12 18.32 4.11 13.89
C GLN A 12 19.10 3.16 12.97
N ILE A 13 18.41 2.39 12.14
CA ILE A 13 19.04 1.52 11.14
C ILE A 13 19.82 2.38 10.12
N PHE A 14 19.18 3.41 9.57
CA PHE A 14 19.83 4.29 8.58
C PHE A 14 20.91 5.19 9.18
N ALA A 15 20.69 5.76 10.38
CA ALA A 15 21.69 6.61 11.05
C ALA A 15 22.95 5.84 11.46
N ARG A 16 22.85 4.50 11.65
CA ARG A 16 24.00 3.64 11.99
C ARG A 16 24.69 3.03 10.78
N ASN A 17 24.22 3.34 9.56
CA ASN A 17 24.75 2.72 8.34
C ASN A 17 24.71 1.17 8.40
N ILE A 18 23.68 0.64 9.07
CA ILE A 18 23.47 -0.80 9.18
C ILE A 18 22.88 -1.28 7.86
N ASP A 19 23.53 -2.26 7.27
CA ASP A 19 22.96 -3.04 6.18
C ASP A 19 21.79 -3.87 6.74
N PRO A 20 20.53 -3.62 6.31
CA PRO A 20 19.36 -4.30 6.86
C PRO A 20 19.43 -5.81 6.65
N GLU A 21 19.92 -6.26 5.49
CA GLU A 21 20.09 -7.66 5.15
C GLU A 21 21.04 -8.33 6.14
N LYS A 22 22.23 -7.77 6.32
CA LYS A 22 23.22 -8.26 7.25
C LYS A 22 22.72 -8.28 8.70
N TYR A 23 22.02 -7.24 9.13
CA TYR A 23 21.46 -7.19 10.50
C TYR A 23 20.43 -8.30 10.74
N VAL A 24 19.56 -8.56 9.76
CA VAL A 24 18.54 -9.61 9.82
C VAL A 24 19.20 -10.99 9.85
N GLU A 25 20.22 -11.22 9.01
CA GLU A 25 20.96 -12.48 8.95
C GLU A 25 21.78 -12.75 10.22
N GLU A 26 22.45 -11.77 10.78
CA GLU A 26 23.18 -11.88 12.05
C GLU A 26 22.28 -12.27 13.23
N ASN A 27 20.96 -12.01 13.11
CA ASN A 27 19.95 -12.45 14.08
C ASN A 27 19.24 -13.77 13.68
N GLY A 28 19.78 -14.53 12.72
CA GLY A 28 19.26 -15.82 12.30
C GLY A 28 17.96 -15.77 11.49
N LEU A 29 17.63 -14.62 10.93
CA LEU A 29 16.45 -14.37 10.09
C LEU A 29 16.87 -14.19 8.62
N LYS A 30 15.89 -14.19 7.72
CA LYS A 30 16.11 -13.92 6.29
C LYS A 30 15.35 -12.68 5.87
N PHE A 31 15.99 -11.83 5.08
CA PHE A 31 15.37 -10.61 4.51
C PHE A 31 14.80 -10.92 3.12
N GLU A 32 13.70 -11.67 3.07
CA GLU A 32 13.13 -12.17 1.82
C GLU A 32 11.84 -11.47 1.41
N VAL A 33 11.15 -10.79 2.33
CA VAL A 33 9.87 -10.13 2.06
C VAL A 33 9.90 -8.70 2.58
N ILE A 34 9.40 -7.77 1.77
CA ILE A 34 9.19 -6.39 2.19
C ILE A 34 7.74 -5.97 1.95
N GLU A 35 7.24 -5.13 2.82
CA GLU A 35 6.03 -4.35 2.67
C GLU A 35 6.37 -2.90 3.06
N SER A 36 6.43 -1.94 2.13
CA SER A 36 6.13 -2.09 0.71
C SER A 36 7.07 -1.20 -0.10
N ILE A 37 6.98 -1.26 -1.43
CA ILE A 37 7.40 -0.16 -2.29
C ILE A 37 6.12 0.63 -2.61
N PRO A 38 5.97 1.89 -2.16
CA PRO A 38 4.78 2.69 -2.42
C PRO A 38 4.56 2.95 -3.90
N VAL A 39 3.32 2.77 -4.36
CA VAL A 39 2.90 3.12 -5.71
C VAL A 39 2.47 4.59 -5.74
N HIS A 40 3.16 5.40 -6.55
CA HIS A 40 2.89 6.84 -6.63
C HIS A 40 1.46 7.13 -7.14
N GLU A 41 0.82 8.19 -6.61
CA GLU A 41 -0.55 8.54 -6.98
C GLU A 41 -0.71 8.84 -8.48
N ASP A 42 0.28 9.41 -9.13
CA ASP A 42 0.24 9.67 -10.59
C ASP A 42 0.16 8.39 -11.43
N ILE A 43 0.65 7.26 -10.92
CA ILE A 43 0.48 5.95 -11.56
C ILE A 43 -0.98 5.52 -11.44
N LYS A 44 -1.54 5.57 -10.24
CA LYS A 44 -2.92 5.18 -9.95
C LYS A 44 -3.93 6.06 -10.68
N LEU A 45 -3.65 7.35 -10.79
CA LEU A 45 -4.46 8.35 -11.51
C LEU A 45 -4.28 8.32 -13.04
N GLY A 46 -3.31 7.59 -13.55
CA GLY A 46 -3.02 7.54 -14.98
C GLY A 46 -2.50 8.86 -15.56
N LYS A 47 -1.77 9.65 -14.77
CA LYS A 47 -1.23 10.95 -15.18
C LYS A 47 -0.19 10.81 -16.30
N PRO A 48 0.06 11.90 -17.06
CA PRO A 48 1.06 11.90 -18.15
C PRO A 48 2.46 11.48 -17.69
N ASP A 49 2.85 11.85 -16.46
CA ASP A 49 4.18 11.58 -15.90
C ASP A 49 4.31 10.19 -15.25
N ARG A 50 3.26 9.34 -15.31
CA ARG A 50 3.25 8.02 -14.66
C ARG A 50 4.41 7.13 -15.07
N ASP A 51 4.88 7.21 -16.32
CA ASP A 51 5.95 6.35 -16.82
C ASP A 51 7.27 6.60 -16.07
N ARG A 52 7.58 7.84 -15.75
CA ARG A 52 8.76 8.18 -14.92
C ARG A 52 8.70 7.51 -13.53
N TYR A 53 7.53 7.50 -12.91
CA TYR A 53 7.35 6.87 -11.60
C TYR A 53 7.37 5.34 -11.70
N ILE A 54 6.86 4.77 -12.79
CA ILE A 54 6.95 3.33 -13.08
C ILE A 54 8.41 2.92 -13.31
N GLU A 55 9.20 3.69 -14.04
CA GLU A 55 10.64 3.46 -14.20
C GLU A 55 11.37 3.47 -12.84
N ASN A 56 11.08 4.45 -11.98
CA ASN A 56 11.61 4.48 -10.62
C ASN A 56 11.20 3.23 -9.80
N TYR A 57 9.96 2.78 -9.97
CA TYR A 57 9.47 1.57 -9.31
C TYR A 57 10.23 0.33 -9.80
N CYS A 58 10.44 0.19 -11.10
CA CYS A 58 11.27 -0.87 -11.69
C CYS A 58 12.71 -0.86 -11.15
N GLU A 59 13.31 0.32 -11.02
CA GLU A 59 14.65 0.45 -10.43
C GLU A 59 14.67 0.03 -8.93
N ASN A 60 13.59 0.30 -8.21
CA ASN A 60 13.46 -0.16 -6.82
C ASN A 60 13.33 -1.68 -6.74
N ILE A 61 12.55 -2.33 -7.62
CA ILE A 61 12.49 -3.80 -7.72
C ILE A 61 13.91 -4.37 -7.90
N LYS A 62 14.69 -3.84 -8.83
CA LYS A 62 16.07 -4.29 -9.09
C LYS A 62 16.97 -4.14 -7.86
N LYS A 63 16.83 -3.03 -7.12
CA LYS A 63 17.64 -2.75 -5.92
C LYS A 63 17.32 -3.72 -4.79
N VAL A 64 16.02 -3.94 -4.50
CA VAL A 64 15.61 -4.83 -3.41
C VAL A 64 15.87 -6.30 -3.75
N ALA A 65 15.78 -6.69 -5.03
CA ALA A 65 16.18 -8.01 -5.50
C ALA A 65 17.68 -8.28 -5.23
N LYS A 66 18.53 -7.28 -5.48
CA LYS A 66 19.98 -7.38 -5.17
C LYS A 66 20.26 -7.48 -3.68
N ALA A 67 19.37 -7.00 -2.84
CA ALA A 67 19.42 -7.14 -1.38
C ALA A 67 18.77 -8.44 -0.88
N GLY A 68 18.53 -9.42 -1.74
CA GLY A 68 18.02 -10.74 -1.36
C GLY A 68 16.49 -10.86 -1.28
N VAL A 69 15.74 -9.78 -1.46
CA VAL A 69 14.26 -9.79 -1.42
C VAL A 69 13.68 -10.65 -2.54
N LYS A 70 12.76 -11.53 -2.17
CA LYS A 70 12.05 -12.48 -3.05
C LYS A 70 10.59 -12.16 -3.26
N CYS A 71 10.01 -11.34 -2.38
CA CYS A 71 8.61 -10.93 -2.47
C CYS A 71 8.44 -9.48 -2.04
N ILE A 72 7.73 -8.71 -2.86
CA ILE A 72 7.34 -7.34 -2.58
C ILE A 72 5.82 -7.32 -2.41
N CYS A 73 5.36 -7.12 -1.17
CA CYS A 73 3.97 -6.79 -0.89
C CYS A 73 3.75 -5.31 -1.21
N TYR A 74 2.68 -4.99 -1.94
CA TYR A 74 2.33 -3.62 -2.29
C TYR A 74 0.81 -3.47 -2.36
N ASN A 75 0.31 -2.25 -2.33
CA ASN A 75 -1.10 -1.95 -2.53
C ASN A 75 -1.31 -0.94 -3.67
N PHE A 76 -2.56 -0.83 -4.13
CA PHE A 76 -2.97 0.13 -5.16
C PHE A 76 -4.12 1.02 -4.69
N MET A 77 -4.24 1.17 -3.37
CA MET A 77 -5.31 1.94 -2.72
C MET A 77 -5.20 3.43 -3.06
N PRO A 78 -6.29 4.07 -3.51
CA PRO A 78 -6.32 5.52 -3.72
C PRO A 78 -6.10 6.29 -2.42
N VAL A 79 -5.06 7.09 -2.33
CA VAL A 79 -4.73 8.06 -1.27
C VAL A 79 -4.58 7.43 0.11
N PHE A 80 -5.69 6.89 0.64
CA PHE A 80 -5.75 6.31 1.98
C PHE A 80 -5.41 4.83 1.94
N ASP A 81 -4.42 4.46 2.71
CA ASP A 81 -4.06 3.07 2.98
C ASP A 81 -5.08 2.44 3.95
N TRP A 82 -4.69 1.49 4.78
CA TRP A 82 -5.59 0.90 5.75
C TRP A 82 -6.17 1.98 6.71
N THR A 83 -7.46 1.85 7.04
CA THR A 83 -8.18 2.83 7.85
C THR A 83 -8.75 2.16 9.09
N ARG A 84 -8.52 2.77 10.26
CA ARG A 84 -9.11 2.34 11.55
C ARG A 84 -9.69 3.55 12.28
N THR A 85 -10.76 3.31 13.02
CA THR A 85 -11.41 4.36 13.84
C THR A 85 -10.84 4.44 15.24
N GLN A 86 -10.31 3.33 15.76
CA GLN A 86 -9.62 3.26 17.04
C GLN A 86 -8.43 2.30 16.91
N LEU A 87 -7.30 2.67 17.54
CA LEU A 87 -6.07 1.88 17.50
C LEU A 87 -5.84 1.06 18.78
N ASP A 88 -6.64 1.26 19.80
CA ASP A 88 -6.46 0.72 21.16
C ASP A 88 -7.78 0.25 21.80
N HIS A 89 -8.74 -0.19 20.98
CA HIS A 89 -10.01 -0.71 21.48
C HIS A 89 -9.77 -1.90 22.41
N ARG A 90 -10.28 -1.77 23.65
CA ARG A 90 -10.07 -2.77 24.69
C ARG A 90 -11.06 -3.91 24.56
N LEU A 91 -10.55 -5.14 24.51
CA LEU A 91 -11.33 -6.36 24.51
C LEU A 91 -11.68 -6.82 25.95
N PRO A 92 -12.68 -7.73 26.12
CA PRO A 92 -13.07 -8.24 27.45
C PRO A 92 -11.94 -8.94 28.22
N ASP A 93 -10.98 -9.51 27.55
CA ASP A 93 -9.80 -10.16 28.16
C ASP A 93 -8.70 -9.19 28.58
N GLY A 94 -8.91 -7.87 28.33
CA GLY A 94 -7.98 -6.81 28.67
C GLY A 94 -6.92 -6.51 27.59
N SER A 95 -6.86 -7.29 26.52
CA SER A 95 -6.03 -6.98 25.34
C SER A 95 -6.57 -5.78 24.57
N THR A 96 -5.77 -5.24 23.67
CA THR A 96 -6.19 -4.14 22.77
C THR A 96 -6.09 -4.58 21.31
N THR A 97 -6.98 -4.05 20.48
CA THR A 97 -7.01 -4.30 19.04
C THR A 97 -7.38 -3.05 18.27
N LEU A 98 -7.09 -3.08 16.98
CA LEU A 98 -7.56 -2.08 16.01
C LEU A 98 -9.02 -2.40 15.65
N VAL A 99 -9.85 -1.36 15.51
CA VAL A 99 -11.23 -1.53 15.06
C VAL A 99 -11.63 -0.50 14.03
N TYR A 100 -12.59 -0.88 13.20
CA TYR A 100 -13.22 -0.02 12.20
C TYR A 100 -14.73 0.02 12.46
N TYR A 101 -15.26 1.23 12.61
CA TYR A 101 -16.70 1.48 12.73
C TYR A 101 -17.16 2.41 11.61
N GLN A 102 -17.96 1.88 10.69
CA GLN A 102 -18.47 2.65 9.54
C GLN A 102 -19.17 3.94 9.97
N GLU A 103 -19.98 3.88 11.03
CA GLU A 103 -20.68 5.04 11.57
C GLU A 103 -19.77 6.18 12.05
N GLN A 104 -18.54 5.85 12.42
CA GLN A 104 -17.53 6.86 12.78
C GLN A 104 -16.87 7.44 11.53
N VAL A 105 -16.55 6.59 10.56
CA VAL A 105 -15.99 7.01 9.27
C VAL A 105 -16.95 7.92 8.51
N ASP A 106 -18.25 7.62 8.49
CA ASP A 106 -19.28 8.41 7.81
C ASP A 106 -19.42 9.84 8.36
N LYS A 107 -18.98 10.09 9.59
CA LYS A 107 -18.99 11.41 10.22
C LYS A 107 -17.75 12.24 9.91
N VAL A 108 -16.75 11.62 9.32
CA VAL A 108 -15.46 12.26 9.05
C VAL A 108 -15.42 12.83 7.65
N ASP A 109 -15.08 14.11 7.56
CA ASP A 109 -14.62 14.71 6.31
C ASP A 109 -13.08 14.71 6.35
N PRO A 110 -12.40 13.84 5.57
CA PRO A 110 -10.95 13.73 5.61
C PRO A 110 -10.24 15.02 5.17
N LEU A 111 -10.99 15.99 4.64
CA LEU A 111 -10.49 17.28 4.19
C LEU A 111 -10.63 18.38 5.24
N LYS A 112 -11.29 18.10 6.38
CA LYS A 112 -11.45 19.04 7.49
C LYS A 112 -10.44 18.82 8.61
N THR A 113 -10.15 19.89 9.37
CA THR A 113 -9.10 19.97 10.39
C THR A 113 -9.40 19.19 11.65
N ASP A 114 -10.66 19.00 11.99
CA ASP A 114 -11.12 18.61 13.32
C ASP A 114 -11.54 17.14 13.40
N SER A 115 -11.01 16.28 12.52
CA SER A 115 -11.29 14.85 12.63
C SER A 115 -10.36 14.23 13.66
N ASP A 116 -10.94 13.65 14.72
CA ASP A 116 -10.24 12.79 15.68
C ASP A 116 -9.85 11.43 15.05
N LEU A 117 -10.13 11.22 13.77
CA LEU A 117 -9.80 10.00 13.07
C LEU A 117 -8.31 9.97 12.77
N THR A 118 -7.62 9.05 13.40
CA THR A 118 -6.24 8.74 13.07
C THR A 118 -6.25 7.85 11.85
N LEU A 119 -5.83 8.41 10.71
CA LEU A 119 -5.64 7.65 9.48
C LEU A 119 -4.14 7.37 9.36
N PRO A 120 -3.70 6.15 9.67
CA PRO A 120 -2.27 5.83 9.71
C PRO A 120 -1.61 6.03 8.35
N GLY A 121 -0.44 6.64 8.36
CA GLY A 121 0.48 6.68 7.23
C GLY A 121 0.36 7.84 6.26
N TRP A 122 -0.73 8.61 6.22
CA TRP A 122 -0.94 9.63 5.20
C TRP A 122 -1.10 11.07 5.69
N ASP A 123 -1.51 11.28 6.95
CA ASP A 123 -1.72 12.61 7.55
C ASP A 123 -0.43 13.45 7.66
N ALA A 124 0.75 12.80 7.50
CA ALA A 124 2.04 13.46 7.43
C ALA A 124 2.64 13.57 6.00
N SER A 125 2.01 12.96 5.00
CA SER A 125 2.58 12.84 3.63
C SER A 125 2.13 13.93 2.68
N TYR A 126 0.96 14.54 2.90
CA TYR A 126 0.38 15.55 2.04
C TYR A 126 -0.06 16.78 2.84
N SER A 127 0.15 17.95 2.26
CA SER A 127 -0.56 19.13 2.72
C SER A 127 -2.07 18.98 2.40
N ARG A 128 -2.92 19.71 3.10
CA ARG A 128 -4.37 19.65 2.88
C ARG A 128 -4.79 20.06 1.47
N GLU A 129 -4.12 21.02 0.90
CA GLU A 129 -4.43 21.50 -0.46
C GLU A 129 -4.05 20.43 -1.47
N GLU A 130 -2.92 19.76 -1.30
CA GLU A 130 -2.52 18.61 -2.10
C GLU A 130 -3.53 17.47 -1.96
N LEU A 131 -3.93 17.13 -0.72
CA LEU A 131 -4.92 16.09 -0.46
C LEU A 131 -6.26 16.40 -1.15
N LYS A 132 -6.77 17.63 -1.03
CA LYS A 132 -7.98 18.07 -1.72
C LYS A 132 -7.87 17.92 -3.24
N GLY A 133 -6.72 18.32 -3.78
CA GLY A 133 -6.43 18.18 -5.21
C GLY A 133 -6.46 16.71 -5.66
N ILE A 134 -5.79 15.83 -4.94
CA ILE A 134 -5.71 14.40 -5.26
C ILE A 134 -7.09 13.75 -5.15
N VAL A 135 -7.83 13.97 -4.06
CA VAL A 135 -9.19 13.44 -3.87
C VAL A 135 -10.13 13.89 -4.97
N ALA A 136 -10.09 15.18 -5.34
CA ALA A 136 -10.91 15.72 -6.42
C ALA A 136 -10.59 15.10 -7.81
N GLU A 137 -9.38 14.61 -7.99
CA GLU A 137 -9.00 13.89 -9.21
C GLU A 137 -9.53 12.46 -9.21
N TYR A 138 -9.44 11.75 -8.10
CA TYR A 138 -10.02 10.41 -7.97
C TYR A 138 -11.54 10.41 -8.13
N GLN A 139 -12.24 11.46 -7.69
CA GLN A 139 -13.69 11.59 -7.88
C GLN A 139 -14.12 11.65 -9.35
N LYS A 140 -13.19 11.88 -10.27
CA LYS A 140 -13.42 11.87 -11.72
C LYS A 140 -13.14 10.52 -12.35
N LEU A 141 -12.45 9.61 -11.64
CA LEU A 141 -12.13 8.28 -12.12
C LEU A 141 -13.25 7.30 -11.79
N SER A 142 -13.59 6.46 -12.75
CA SER A 142 -14.37 5.27 -12.52
C SER A 142 -13.49 4.13 -11.95
N GLU A 143 -14.12 3.11 -11.39
CA GLU A 143 -13.40 1.88 -10.99
C GLU A 143 -12.68 1.26 -12.19
N GLU A 144 -13.29 1.31 -13.38
CA GLU A 144 -12.68 0.78 -14.60
C GLU A 144 -11.43 1.55 -15.03
N ASP A 145 -11.40 2.86 -14.83
CA ASP A 145 -10.18 3.65 -15.07
C ASP A 145 -9.06 3.22 -14.11
N LEU A 146 -9.39 2.96 -12.85
CA LEU A 146 -8.41 2.47 -11.87
C LEU A 146 -7.89 1.08 -12.23
N TRP A 147 -8.76 0.17 -12.71
CA TRP A 147 -8.37 -1.14 -13.25
C TRP A 147 -7.44 -1.00 -14.46
N ASN A 148 -7.74 -0.13 -15.38
CA ASN A 148 -6.91 0.13 -16.56
C ASN A 148 -5.52 0.68 -16.18
N ASN A 149 -5.47 1.55 -15.17
CA ASN A 149 -4.21 2.09 -14.66
C ASN A 149 -3.38 1.01 -13.93
N LEU A 150 -4.03 0.13 -13.17
CA LEU A 150 -3.38 -1.02 -12.55
C LEU A 150 -2.82 -1.99 -13.61
N GLU A 151 -3.61 -2.33 -14.63
CA GLU A 151 -3.15 -3.20 -15.72
C GLU A 151 -1.94 -2.59 -16.44
N TYR A 152 -1.98 -1.29 -16.72
CA TYR A 152 -0.86 -0.59 -17.35
C TYR A 152 0.40 -0.66 -16.49
N PHE A 153 0.28 -0.46 -15.20
CA PHE A 153 1.36 -0.57 -14.24
C PHE A 153 1.95 -1.99 -14.21
N LEU A 154 1.10 -3.01 -14.05
CA LEU A 154 1.51 -4.41 -13.99
C LEU A 154 2.26 -4.84 -15.26
N LYS A 155 1.78 -4.47 -16.44
CA LYS A 155 2.45 -4.79 -17.72
C LYS A 155 3.87 -4.24 -17.82
N LYS A 156 4.20 -3.22 -17.04
CA LYS A 156 5.54 -2.63 -17.00
C LYS A 156 6.43 -3.25 -15.92
N ILE A 157 5.89 -3.53 -14.74
CA ILE A 157 6.69 -3.98 -13.60
C ILE A 157 6.89 -5.50 -13.56
N ILE A 158 5.88 -6.30 -13.98
CA ILE A 158 5.95 -7.76 -13.87
C ILE A 158 7.09 -8.35 -14.72
N PRO A 159 7.36 -7.90 -15.96
CA PRO A 159 8.52 -8.38 -16.69
C PRO A 159 9.86 -8.11 -15.98
N VAL A 160 9.98 -6.98 -15.30
CA VAL A 160 11.16 -6.64 -14.50
C VAL A 160 11.26 -7.52 -13.25
N ALA A 161 10.15 -7.74 -12.56
CA ALA A 161 10.10 -8.63 -11.42
C ALA A 161 10.48 -10.07 -11.80
N ALA A 162 9.99 -10.55 -12.94
CA ALA A 162 10.34 -11.87 -13.49
C ALA A 162 11.82 -11.98 -13.84
N GLU A 163 12.42 -10.96 -14.46
CA GLU A 163 13.86 -10.92 -14.76
C GLU A 163 14.74 -11.08 -13.52
N TYR A 164 14.29 -10.51 -12.38
CA TYR A 164 15.03 -10.52 -11.13
C TYR A 164 14.56 -11.60 -10.12
N ASP A 165 13.64 -12.47 -10.53
CA ASP A 165 13.05 -13.55 -9.72
C ASP A 165 12.44 -13.03 -8.39
N VAL A 166 11.65 -11.95 -8.49
CA VAL A 166 10.91 -11.33 -7.39
C VAL A 166 9.42 -11.49 -7.63
N ASN A 167 8.68 -11.95 -6.63
CA ASN A 167 7.23 -12.01 -6.68
C ASN A 167 6.63 -10.65 -6.28
N MET A 168 5.69 -10.17 -7.06
CA MET A 168 4.87 -9.01 -6.74
C MET A 168 3.55 -9.49 -6.14
N ALA A 169 3.26 -9.14 -4.90
CA ALA A 169 2.07 -9.59 -4.18
C ALA A 169 1.22 -8.38 -3.80
N ILE A 170 0.10 -8.19 -4.51
CA ILE A 170 -0.82 -7.09 -4.17
C ILE A 170 -1.55 -7.42 -2.87
N HIS A 171 -1.59 -6.45 -1.97
CA HIS A 171 -2.44 -6.48 -0.78
C HIS A 171 -3.85 -6.03 -1.16
N GLU A 172 -4.86 -6.74 -0.68
CA GLU A 172 -6.26 -6.35 -0.83
C GLU A 172 -6.51 -4.98 -0.21
N ASP A 173 -7.54 -4.31 -0.68
CA ASP A 173 -7.90 -2.99 -0.15
C ASP A 173 -8.40 -3.12 1.29
N ASP A 174 -7.99 -2.21 2.15
CA ASP A 174 -8.37 -2.18 3.56
C ASP A 174 -8.91 -0.78 3.96
N PRO A 175 -10.22 -0.68 4.17
CA PRO A 175 -11.24 -1.72 4.05
C PRO A 175 -11.53 -2.11 2.59
N CYS A 176 -12.11 -3.32 2.40
CA CYS A 176 -12.50 -3.87 1.11
C CYS A 176 -13.76 -3.22 0.51
N TRP A 177 -14.00 -1.94 0.79
CA TRP A 177 -15.10 -1.14 0.24
C TRP A 177 -14.70 0.33 0.11
N SER A 178 -15.42 1.08 -0.73
CA SER A 178 -15.20 2.53 -0.90
C SER A 178 -15.30 3.29 0.39
N ILE A 179 -14.33 4.17 0.65
CA ILE A 179 -14.33 5.14 1.75
C ILE A 179 -14.08 6.53 1.20
N PHE A 180 -14.72 7.53 1.79
CA PHE A 180 -14.60 8.95 1.40
C PHE A 180 -14.89 9.21 -0.09
N GLY A 181 -15.71 8.35 -0.72
CA GLY A 181 -16.03 8.44 -2.15
C GLY A 181 -14.89 8.02 -3.09
N LEU A 182 -13.84 7.37 -2.57
CA LEU A 182 -12.73 6.86 -3.36
C LEU A 182 -12.98 5.39 -3.77
N PRO A 183 -12.66 5.01 -5.02
CA PRO A 183 -12.86 3.63 -5.48
C PRO A 183 -11.91 2.65 -4.78
N ARG A 184 -12.38 1.43 -4.56
CA ARG A 184 -11.60 0.26 -4.11
C ARG A 184 -11.84 -0.88 -5.07
N ILE A 185 -10.78 -1.53 -5.55
CA ILE A 185 -10.87 -2.51 -6.62
C ILE A 185 -10.32 -3.90 -6.26
N ILE A 186 -9.52 -4.02 -5.22
CA ILE A 186 -9.00 -5.31 -4.75
C ILE A 186 -9.79 -5.71 -3.50
N THR A 187 -11.02 -6.17 -3.67
CA THR A 187 -12.04 -6.19 -2.62
C THR A 187 -12.63 -7.55 -2.31
N ASP A 188 -12.85 -8.39 -3.33
CA ASP A 188 -13.52 -9.67 -3.21
C ASP A 188 -12.94 -10.73 -4.15
N GLU A 189 -13.39 -11.98 -4.02
CA GLU A 189 -12.92 -13.11 -4.83
C GLU A 189 -12.97 -12.82 -6.35
N LYS A 190 -14.03 -12.19 -6.82
CA LYS A 190 -14.20 -11.86 -8.24
C LYS A 190 -13.15 -10.86 -8.72
N ASN A 191 -12.86 -9.87 -7.89
CA ASN A 191 -11.87 -8.84 -8.19
C ASN A 191 -10.44 -9.39 -8.06
N LEU A 192 -10.19 -10.29 -7.11
CA LEU A 192 -8.92 -11.01 -7.02
C LEU A 192 -8.69 -11.91 -8.24
N ASP A 193 -9.72 -12.63 -8.71
CA ASP A 193 -9.66 -13.41 -9.95
C ASP A 193 -9.45 -12.53 -11.20
N ARG A 194 -10.09 -11.37 -11.26
CA ARG A 194 -9.84 -10.35 -12.28
C ARG A 194 -8.38 -9.88 -12.26
N PHE A 195 -7.86 -9.54 -11.09
CA PHE A 195 -6.49 -9.08 -10.92
C PHE A 195 -5.46 -10.08 -11.46
N LEU A 196 -5.58 -11.34 -11.09
CA LEU A 196 -4.67 -12.39 -11.56
C LEU A 196 -4.68 -12.56 -13.09
N LYS A 197 -5.80 -12.23 -13.74
CA LYS A 197 -5.96 -12.30 -15.20
C LYS A 197 -5.45 -11.07 -15.94
N LEU A 198 -5.12 -9.95 -15.26
CA LEU A 198 -4.56 -8.75 -15.91
C LEU A 198 -3.19 -9.03 -16.54
N VAL A 199 -2.36 -9.79 -15.84
CA VAL A 199 -1.06 -10.28 -16.32
C VAL A 199 -0.90 -11.71 -15.82
N ASP A 200 -1.04 -12.68 -16.72
CA ASP A 200 -0.87 -14.10 -16.42
C ASP A 200 0.63 -14.45 -16.33
N ASP A 201 1.21 -14.19 -15.16
CA ASP A 201 2.61 -14.47 -14.86
C ASP A 201 2.74 -14.97 -13.42
N ARG A 202 3.63 -15.94 -13.19
CA ARG A 202 3.85 -16.50 -11.85
C ARG A 202 4.37 -15.47 -10.83
N HIS A 203 4.95 -14.36 -11.29
CA HIS A 203 5.44 -13.28 -10.43
C HIS A 203 4.36 -12.22 -10.12
N ASN A 204 3.14 -12.39 -10.66
CA ASN A 204 1.98 -11.58 -10.32
C ASN A 204 1.07 -12.35 -9.37
N GLY A 205 1.04 -11.99 -8.12
CA GLY A 205 0.33 -12.71 -7.06
C GLY A 205 -0.38 -11.81 -6.08
N ILE A 206 -0.96 -12.43 -5.07
CA ILE A 206 -1.79 -11.81 -4.03
C ILE A 206 -1.15 -12.02 -2.67
N THR A 207 -1.19 -11.00 -1.82
CA THR A 207 -1.02 -11.12 -0.37
C THR A 207 -2.37 -11.53 0.21
N LEU A 208 -2.43 -12.53 1.07
CA LEU A 208 -3.63 -12.90 1.82
C LEU A 208 -3.54 -12.31 3.22
N CYS A 209 -4.21 -11.20 3.45
CA CYS A 209 -4.35 -10.58 4.77
C CYS A 209 -5.69 -10.95 5.40
N THR A 210 -5.67 -11.87 6.35
CA THR A 210 -6.90 -12.30 7.05
C THR A 210 -7.50 -11.23 7.96
N GLY A 211 -6.86 -10.07 8.07
CA GLY A 211 -7.38 -8.92 8.81
C GLY A 211 -8.15 -7.94 7.92
N SER A 212 -8.03 -8.06 6.60
CA SER A 212 -8.67 -7.17 5.62
C SER A 212 -9.84 -7.82 4.90
N LEU A 213 -9.82 -9.16 4.71
CA LEU A 213 -10.89 -9.95 4.08
C LEU A 213 -11.89 -10.50 5.08
#